data_de231e0bfe6b4ae31abf8b59fc7520f2
#
_entry.id   de231e0bfe6b4ae31abf8b59fc7520f2
#
_cell.length_a   1.000
_cell.length_b   1.000
_cell.length_c   1.000
_cell.angle_alpha   90.00
_cell.angle_beta   90.00
_cell.angle_gamma   90.00
#
_symmetry.space_group_name_H-M   'P 1'
#
loop_
_entity.id
_entity.type
_entity.pdbx_description
1 polymer ?
#
loop_
_entity_poly.entity_id
_entity_poly.type
_entity_poly.pdbx_seq_one_letter_code
_entity_poly.pdbx_strand_id
1 'polypeptide(L)'
;MSLTRISLALALVLGSSAALAADPDQAIRQSLKSLDANLPIEAIAESPLPGIYQVQLEGGRQLYTSADGQFLIQGYLFQVKDGKA
;
A
#
# COMPACT_ATOMS: atom_id res chain seq x y z
N MET A 1 29.06 -31.29 20.09
CA MET A 1 29.06 -31.38 18.79
C MET A 1 27.81 -30.96 18.14
N SER A 2 26.78 -31.63 18.25
CA SER A 2 25.60 -31.33 17.46
C SER A 2 24.82 -30.18 17.97
N LEU A 3 25.14 -29.62 19.04
CA LEU A 3 24.35 -28.55 19.60
C LEU A 3 24.35 -27.29 18.83
N THR A 4 25.48 -26.98 18.28
CA THR A 4 25.63 -25.71 17.62
C THR A 4 24.76 -25.56 16.39
N ARG A 5 24.43 -26.65 15.78
CA ARG A 5 23.66 -26.57 14.55
C ARG A 5 22.25 -26.06 14.74
N ILE A 6 21.75 -26.30 15.90
CA ILE A 6 20.37 -25.93 16.16
C ILE A 6 20.14 -24.47 16.15
N SER A 7 21.07 -23.71 16.63
CA SER A 7 20.86 -22.28 16.69
C SER A 7 20.81 -21.66 15.33
N LEU A 8 21.43 -22.26 14.37
CA LEU A 8 21.41 -21.69 13.03
C LEU A 8 20.03 -21.71 12.43
N ALA A 9 19.32 -22.75 12.69
CA ALA A 9 17.99 -22.88 12.13
C ALA A 9 17.08 -21.77 12.60
N LEU A 10 17.28 -21.33 13.79
CA LEU A 10 16.45 -20.28 14.32
C LEU A 10 16.62 -18.98 13.59
N ALA A 11 17.83 -18.66 13.26
CA ALA A 11 18.09 -17.41 12.61
C ALA A 11 17.37 -17.29 11.28
N LEU A 12 17.21 -18.38 10.61
CA LEU A 12 16.55 -18.37 9.33
C LEU A 12 15.08 -18.04 9.43
N VAL A 13 14.47 -18.50 10.47
CA VAL A 13 13.05 -18.25 10.64
C VAL A 13 12.76 -16.78 10.79
N LEU A 14 13.60 -16.07 11.49
CA LEU A 14 13.39 -14.65 11.68
C LEU A 14 13.50 -13.88 10.40
N GLY A 15 14.41 -14.27 9.56
CA GLY A 15 14.59 -13.57 8.30
C GLY A 15 13.38 -13.70 7.40
N SER A 16 12.75 -14.85 7.40
CA SER A 16 11.62 -15.01 6.48
C SER A 16 10.40 -14.23 6.90
N SER A 17 10.19 -14.00 8.17
CA SER A 17 8.99 -13.28 8.54
C SER A 17 9.02 -11.83 8.06
N ALA A 18 10.16 -11.24 7.96
CA ALA A 18 10.25 -9.87 7.50
C ALA A 18 9.88 -9.73 6.03
N ALA A 19 10.05 -10.79 5.28
CA ALA A 19 9.78 -10.74 3.86
C ALA A 19 8.30 -10.81 3.51
N LEU A 20 7.46 -11.00 4.49
CA LEU A 20 6.03 -11.16 4.23
C LEU A 20 5.25 -9.88 4.30
N ALA A 21 5.94 -8.75 4.34
CA ALA A 21 5.26 -7.47 4.35
C ALA A 21 4.42 -7.31 3.09
N ALA A 22 3.19 -6.89 3.25
CA ALA A 22 2.27 -6.77 2.15
C ALA A 22 2.67 -5.66 1.20
N ASP A 23 2.43 -5.88 -0.07
CA ASP A 23 2.62 -4.88 -1.10
C ASP A 23 1.41 -3.97 -1.13
N PRO A 24 1.54 -2.68 -0.83
CA PRO A 24 0.39 -1.78 -0.81
C PRO A 24 -0.34 -1.71 -2.14
N ASP A 25 0.40 -1.73 -3.24
CA ASP A 25 -0.21 -1.68 -4.57
C ASP A 25 -1.20 -2.84 -4.74
N GLN A 26 -0.77 -4.04 -4.41
CA GLN A 26 -1.59 -5.21 -4.57
C GLN A 26 -2.77 -5.20 -3.60
N ALA A 27 -2.55 -4.82 -2.37
CA ALA A 27 -3.62 -4.75 -1.38
C ALA A 27 -4.70 -3.75 -1.80
N ILE A 28 -4.28 -2.62 -2.31
CA ILE A 28 -5.22 -1.59 -2.76
C ILE A 28 -6.00 -2.08 -3.96
N ARG A 29 -5.34 -2.71 -4.92
CA ARG A 29 -6.03 -3.21 -6.11
C ARG A 29 -7.06 -4.26 -5.76
N GLN A 30 -6.72 -5.16 -4.86
CA GLN A 30 -7.66 -6.19 -4.44
C GLN A 30 -8.86 -5.60 -3.71
N SER A 31 -8.61 -4.65 -2.85
CA SER A 31 -9.67 -4.02 -2.08
C SER A 31 -10.63 -3.25 -2.96
N LEU A 32 -10.10 -2.47 -3.89
CA LEU A 32 -10.93 -1.70 -4.80
C LEU A 32 -11.69 -2.60 -5.77
N LYS A 33 -11.11 -3.71 -6.16
CA LYS A 33 -11.77 -4.65 -7.03
C LYS A 33 -12.95 -5.33 -6.35
N SER A 34 -12.88 -5.53 -5.05
CA SER A 34 -14.00 -6.03 -4.28
C SER A 34 -15.15 -5.05 -4.27
N LEU A 35 -14.84 -3.78 -4.29
CA LEU A 35 -15.84 -2.74 -4.28
C LEU A 35 -16.47 -2.57 -5.65
N ASP A 36 -15.64 -2.55 -6.68
CA ASP A 36 -16.08 -2.40 -8.06
C ASP A 36 -15.11 -3.14 -8.98
N ALA A 37 -15.51 -4.26 -9.49
CA ALA A 37 -14.64 -5.11 -10.31
C ALA A 37 -14.21 -4.43 -11.60
N ASN A 38 -14.96 -3.43 -12.05
CA ASN A 38 -14.69 -2.75 -13.32
C ASN A 38 -14.03 -1.39 -13.12
N LEU A 39 -13.54 -1.12 -11.94
CA LEU A 39 -12.89 0.16 -11.67
C LEU A 39 -11.63 0.30 -12.52
N PRO A 40 -11.55 1.33 -13.37
CA PRO A 40 -10.43 1.45 -14.29
C PRO A 40 -9.23 2.12 -13.64
N ILE A 41 -8.45 1.35 -12.91
CA ILE A 41 -7.27 1.84 -12.21
C ILE A 41 -6.14 2.01 -13.21
N GLU A 42 -5.60 3.23 -13.29
CA GLU A 42 -4.50 3.53 -14.17
C GLU A 42 -3.16 3.45 -13.47
N ALA A 43 -3.07 3.97 -12.25
CA ALA A 43 -1.83 3.98 -11.51
C ALA A 43 -2.10 4.11 -10.01
N ILE A 44 -1.18 3.59 -9.22
CA ILE A 44 -1.20 3.71 -7.77
C ILE A 44 0.17 4.22 -7.35
N ALA A 45 0.20 5.28 -6.54
CA ALA A 45 1.43 5.88 -6.08
C ALA A 45 1.27 6.40 -4.65
N GLU A 46 2.39 6.65 -4.01
CA GLU A 46 2.35 7.27 -2.69
C GLU A 46 1.89 8.71 -2.82
N SER A 47 1.06 9.15 -1.88
CA SER A 47 0.66 10.54 -1.81
C SER A 47 1.64 11.30 -0.92
N PRO A 48 1.54 12.65 -0.87
CA PRO A 48 2.35 13.41 0.06
C PRO A 48 2.05 13.12 1.53
N LEU A 49 0.91 12.51 1.82
CA LEU A 49 0.57 12.13 3.18
C LEU A 49 1.11 10.74 3.49
N PRO A 50 1.90 10.58 4.55
CA PRO A 50 2.40 9.26 4.91
C PRO A 50 1.26 8.27 5.16
N GLY A 51 1.40 7.08 4.59
CA GLY A 51 0.39 6.04 4.77
C GLY A 51 -0.82 6.15 3.88
N ILE A 52 -0.91 7.20 3.08
CA ILE A 52 -2.02 7.39 2.16
C ILE A 52 -1.50 7.28 0.73
N TYR A 53 -2.21 6.51 -0.08
CA TYR A 53 -1.84 6.27 -1.47
C TYR A 53 -2.83 6.93 -2.40
N GLN A 54 -2.34 7.34 -3.54
CA GLN A 54 -3.14 7.97 -4.57
C GLN A 54 -3.43 6.95 -5.64
N VAL A 55 -4.71 6.80 -5.98
CA VAL A 55 -5.15 5.89 -7.03
C VAL A 55 -5.67 6.74 -8.16
N GLN A 56 -5.01 6.66 -9.30
CA GLN A 56 -5.42 7.39 -10.48
C GLN A 56 -6.27 6.51 -11.36
N LEU A 57 -7.46 6.99 -11.70
CA LEU A 57 -8.38 6.29 -12.56
C LEU A 57 -8.34 6.87 -13.94
N GLU A 58 -8.78 6.08 -14.91
CA GLU A 58 -8.93 6.60 -16.26
C GLU A 58 -9.92 7.76 -16.27
N GLY A 59 -9.66 8.73 -17.10
CA GLY A 59 -10.51 9.90 -17.17
C GLY A 59 -10.10 11.01 -16.20
N GLY A 60 -8.98 10.87 -15.53
CA GLY A 60 -8.44 11.91 -14.67
C GLY A 60 -8.98 11.94 -13.26
N ARG A 61 -9.84 11.01 -12.89
CA ARG A 61 -10.35 10.93 -11.51
C ARG A 61 -9.29 10.35 -10.59
N GLN A 62 -9.32 10.79 -9.35
CA GLN A 62 -8.39 10.33 -8.35
C GLN A 62 -9.11 9.92 -7.07
N LEU A 63 -8.58 8.89 -6.44
CA LEU A 63 -9.02 8.43 -5.14
C LEU A 63 -7.80 8.32 -4.23
N TYR A 64 -8.04 8.29 -2.94
CA TYR A 64 -6.97 8.08 -1.97
C TYR A 64 -7.35 6.93 -1.06
N THR A 65 -6.36 6.11 -0.70
CA THR A 65 -6.61 4.95 0.13
C THR A 65 -5.53 4.80 1.17
N SER A 66 -5.86 4.07 2.22
CA SER A 66 -4.84 3.59 3.14
C SER A 66 -4.00 2.50 2.47
N ALA A 67 -2.86 2.19 3.06
CA ALA A 67 -1.93 1.21 2.48
C ALA A 67 -2.55 -0.18 2.37
N ASP A 68 -3.47 -0.51 3.25
CA ASP A 68 -4.15 -1.80 3.23
C ASP A 68 -5.42 -1.80 2.37
N GLY A 69 -5.78 -0.65 1.81
CA GLY A 69 -6.97 -0.54 0.99
C GLY A 69 -8.27 -0.56 1.76
N GLN A 70 -8.23 -0.49 3.08
CA GLN A 70 -9.43 -0.60 3.90
C GLN A 70 -10.23 0.69 3.97
N PHE A 71 -9.59 1.81 3.69
CA PHE A 71 -10.25 3.11 3.73
C PHE A 71 -10.09 3.81 2.40
N LEU A 72 -11.17 4.40 1.93
CA LEU A 72 -11.20 5.08 0.65
C LEU A 72 -11.65 6.51 0.85
N ILE A 73 -10.92 7.43 0.26
CA ILE A 73 -11.25 8.85 0.30
C ILE A 73 -11.52 9.32 -1.10
N GLN A 74 -12.68 9.89 -1.32
CA GLN A 74 -13.02 10.54 -2.58
C GLN A 74 -12.92 12.04 -2.40
N GLY A 75 -12.22 12.69 -3.33
CA GLY A 75 -12.07 14.13 -3.25
C GLY A 75 -10.71 14.56 -3.75
N TYR A 76 -10.28 15.71 -3.29
CA TYR A 76 -9.04 16.30 -3.75
C TYR A 76 -8.09 16.51 -2.59
N LEU A 77 -6.81 16.29 -2.87
CA LEU A 77 -5.75 16.55 -1.91
C LEU A 77 -5.03 17.81 -2.33
N PHE A 78 -4.96 18.78 -1.43
CA PHE A 78 -4.21 20.00 -1.68
C PHE A 78 -3.07 20.10 -0.71
N GLN A 79 -1.91 20.45 -1.23
CA GLN A 79 -0.76 20.72 -0.40
C GLN A 79 -0.67 22.24 -0.20
N VAL A 80 -0.72 22.67 1.05
CA VAL A 80 -0.61 24.09 1.35
C VAL A 80 0.87 24.42 1.56
N LYS A 81 1.37 25.32 0.74
CA LYS A 81 2.75 25.71 0.77
C LYS A 81 2.85 27.21 0.70
N ASP A 82 3.49 27.82 1.68
CA ASP A 82 3.63 29.29 1.74
C ASP A 82 2.27 29.99 1.69
N GLY A 83 1.27 29.42 2.34
CA GLY A 83 -0.06 30.00 2.38
C GLY A 83 -0.87 29.79 1.13
N LYS A 84 -0.44 28.91 0.22
CA LYS A 84 -1.16 28.63 -1.02
C LYS A 84 -1.39 27.15 -1.19
N ALA A 85 -2.53 26.82 -1.70
CA ALA A 85 -2.89 25.45 -1.99
C ALA A 85 -2.53 25.04 -3.40
#